data_4a73303634b8227b5a7c49dcc778b7fe
#
_entry.id   4a73303634b8227b5a7c49dcc778b7fe
#
_cell.length_a   1.000
_cell.length_b   1.000
_cell.length_c   1.000
_cell.angle_alpha   90.00
_cell.angle_beta   90.00
_cell.angle_gamma   90.00
#
_symmetry.space_group_name_H-M   'P 1'
#
loop_
_entity.id
_entity.type
_entity.pdbx_description
1 polymer ?
#
loop_
_entity_poly.entity_id
_entity_poly.type
_entity_poly.pdbx_seq_one_letter_code
_entity_poly.pdbx_strand_id
1 'polypeptide(L)' 'TKDIINQKPEFRILAFLNAHKKGSGDCKELVPFTRQEIANFTGLRVETVIRSFAKMKETNKIEINNHKIYF' A
#
# COMPACT_ATOMS: atom_id res chain seq x y z
N THR A 1 0.95 -14.45 -19.97
CA THR A 1 0.99 -14.42 -19.51
C THR A 1 1.06 -14.54 -18.58
N LYS A 2 1.31 -14.64 -18.38
CA LYS A 2 1.39 -14.78 -17.72
C LYS A 2 1.65 -14.69 -16.73
N ASP A 3 1.56 -14.62 -16.50
CA ASP A 3 1.79 -14.63 -15.66
C ASP A 3 2.19 -14.11 -14.79
N ILE A 4 2.34 -13.96 -14.89
CA ILE A 4 3.05 -13.35 -13.90
C ILE A 4 2.27 -12.66 -12.90
N ILE A 5 1.81 -13.38 -12.10
CA ILE A 5 0.86 -13.07 -11.16
C ILE A 5 1.32 -12.12 -10.13
N ASN A 6 2.55 -12.17 -9.78
CA ASN A 6 3.09 -11.37 -8.70
C ASN A 6 3.43 -9.97 -9.06
N GLN A 7 3.07 -9.59 -10.27
CA GLN A 7 3.42 -8.26 -10.76
C GLN A 7 2.40 -7.20 -10.44
N LYS A 8 1.32 -7.56 -9.80
CA LYS A 8 0.32 -6.56 -9.46
C LYS A 8 0.87 -5.57 -8.43
N PRO A 9 0.73 -4.27 -8.67
CA PRO A 9 1.25 -3.27 -7.74
C PRO A 9 0.64 -3.37 -6.34
N GLU A 10 -0.60 -3.79 -6.26
CA GLU A 10 -1.25 -3.95 -4.96
C GLU A 10 -0.49 -4.93 -4.08
N PHE A 11 -0.06 -6.05 -4.65
CA PHE A 11 0.69 -7.04 -3.89
C PHE A 11 2.01 -6.49 -3.41
N ARG A 12 2.69 -5.72 -4.26
CA ARG A 12 3.96 -5.13 -3.87
C ARG A 12 3.78 -4.16 -2.71
N ILE A 13 2.75 -3.34 -2.81
CA ILE A 13 2.48 -2.37 -1.76
C ILE A 13 2.08 -3.07 -0.47
N LEU A 14 1.24 -4.08 -0.57
CA LEU A 14 0.83 -4.82 0.61
C LEU A 14 2.01 -5.50 1.28
N ALA A 15 2.88 -6.10 0.50
CA ALA A 15 4.08 -6.74 1.05
C ALA A 15 4.96 -5.73 1.76
N PHE A 16 5.14 -4.56 1.15
CA PHE A 16 5.93 -3.50 1.75
C PHE A 16 5.32 -3.04 3.07
N LEU A 17 4.01 -2.79 3.07
CA LEU A 17 3.33 -2.33 4.27
C LEU A 17 3.38 -3.37 5.38
N ASN A 18 3.18 -4.62 5.03
CA ASN A 18 3.26 -5.71 6.01
C ASN A 18 4.66 -5.82 6.62
N ALA A 19 5.68 -5.65 5.80
CA ALA A 19 7.04 -5.72 6.29
C ALA A 19 7.37 -4.61 7.27
N HIS A 20 6.73 -3.47 7.12
CA HIS A 20 6.99 -2.31 7.97
C HIS A 20 5.96 -2.12 9.07
N LYS A 21 4.93 -2.93 9.08
CA LYS A 21 3.93 -2.83 10.12
C LYS A 21 4.47 -3.42 11.40
N LYS A 22 4.42 -2.66 12.45
CA LYS A 22 4.98 -3.10 13.74
C LYS A 22 4.00 -3.86 14.59
N GLY A 23 2.74 -3.54 14.49
CA GLY A 23 1.74 -4.21 15.31
C GLY A 23 1.16 -5.41 14.61
N SER A 24 0.74 -6.37 15.40
CA SER A 24 0.04 -7.52 14.86
C SER A 24 -1.44 -7.47 15.21
N GLY A 25 -1.92 -6.32 15.64
CA GLY A 25 -3.31 -6.18 16.03
C GLY A 25 -4.23 -5.98 14.84
N ASP A 26 -5.51 -5.98 15.15
CA ASP A 26 -6.53 -5.77 14.16
C ASP A 26 -6.73 -4.31 13.82
N CYS A 27 -6.11 -3.43 14.56
CA CYS A 27 -6.24 -1.99 14.31
C CYS A 27 -5.28 -1.52 13.24
N LYS A 28 -5.74 -0.62 12.43
CA LYS A 28 -4.89 -0.03 11.42
C LYS A 28 -3.96 0.99 12.08
N GLU A 29 -2.72 0.96 11.67
CA GLU A 29 -1.72 1.86 12.18
C GLU A 29 -1.30 2.87 11.14
N LEU A 30 -0.86 4.02 11.59
CA LEU A 30 -0.39 5.07 10.69
C LEU A 30 0.85 4.58 9.95
N VAL A 31 0.80 4.71 8.64
CA VAL A 31 1.94 4.38 7.79
C VAL A 31 2.82 5.63 7.71
N PRO A 32 4.06 5.55 8.16
CA PRO A 32 4.94 6.73 8.19
C PRO A 32 5.56 7.08 6.84
N PHE A 33 4.98 6.59 5.77
CA PHE A 33 5.50 6.83 4.43
C PHE A 33 4.48 7.54 3.58
N THR A 34 4.97 8.44 2.72
CA THR A 34 4.11 9.09 1.75
C THR A 34 3.95 8.19 0.54
N ARG A 35 3.01 8.53 -0.32
CA ARG A 35 2.81 7.80 -1.56
C ARG A 35 4.08 7.81 -2.40
N GLN A 36 4.77 8.94 -2.43
CA GLN A 36 6.00 9.06 -3.18
C GLN A 36 7.06 8.13 -2.62
N GLU A 37 7.18 8.07 -1.31
CA GLU A 37 8.14 7.18 -0.69
C GLU A 37 7.82 5.72 -0.97
N ILE A 38 6.57 5.36 -0.87
CA ILE A 38 6.15 3.99 -1.16
C ILE A 38 6.47 3.66 -2.61
N ALA A 39 6.21 4.59 -3.52
CA ALA A 39 6.53 4.37 -4.92
C ALA A 39 8.03 4.12 -5.11
N ASN A 40 8.85 4.90 -4.43
CA ASN A 40 10.31 4.73 -4.52
C ASN A 40 10.74 3.37 -3.98
N PHE A 41 10.18 2.96 -2.85
CA PHE A 41 10.56 1.70 -2.23
C PHE A 41 10.08 0.50 -3.03
N THR A 42 8.92 0.60 -3.63
CA THR A 42 8.35 -0.54 -4.37
C THR A 42 8.77 -0.55 -5.83
N GLY A 43 9.41 0.51 -6.28
CA GLY A 43 9.79 0.60 -7.68
C GLY A 43 8.62 0.90 -8.60
N LEU A 44 7.53 1.39 -8.05
CA LEU A 44 6.36 1.74 -8.83
C LEU A 44 6.30 3.24 -9.04
N ARG A 45 5.43 3.65 -9.93
CA ARG A 45 5.17 5.06 -10.14
C ARG A 45 4.15 5.54 -9.13
N VAL A 46 4.24 6.80 -8.76
CA VAL A 46 3.32 7.35 -7.77
C VAL A 46 1.87 7.24 -8.23
N GLU A 47 1.62 7.39 -9.52
CA GLU A 47 0.27 7.22 -10.05
C GLU A 47 -0.26 5.83 -9.81
N THR A 48 0.59 4.84 -9.98
CA THR A 48 0.21 3.45 -9.74
C THR A 48 -0.09 3.24 -8.27
N VAL A 49 0.71 3.84 -7.40
CA VAL A 49 0.49 3.75 -5.97
C VAL A 49 -0.86 4.36 -5.59
N ILE A 50 -1.17 5.52 -6.15
CA ILE A 50 -2.43 6.19 -5.85
C ILE A 50 -3.62 5.32 -6.27
N ARG A 51 -3.53 4.75 -7.47
CA ARG A 51 -4.60 3.87 -7.96
C ARG A 51 -4.76 2.63 -7.09
N SER A 52 -3.66 2.06 -6.70
CA SER A 52 -3.70 0.88 -5.84
C SER A 52 -4.31 1.20 -4.49
N PHE A 53 -3.96 2.35 -3.93
CA PHE A 53 -4.55 2.76 -2.67
C PHE A 53 -6.05 2.99 -2.79
N ALA A 54 -6.50 3.59 -3.89
CA ALA A 54 -7.92 3.78 -4.11
C ALA A 54 -8.67 2.45 -4.08
N LYS A 55 -8.11 1.45 -4.74
CA LYS A 55 -8.71 0.13 -4.73
C LYS A 55 -8.70 -0.50 -3.35
N MET A 56 -7.57 -0.41 -2.67
CA MET A 56 -7.46 -0.98 -1.33
C MET A 56 -8.40 -0.30 -0.35
N LYS A 57 -8.61 0.99 -0.53
CA LYS A 57 -9.55 1.72 0.30
C LYS A 57 -10.97 1.22 0.09
N GLU A 58 -11.34 0.95 -1.16
CA GLU A 58 -12.66 0.43 -1.47
C GLU A 58 -12.90 -0.93 -0.82
N THR A 59 -11.87 -1.73 -0.71
CA THR A 59 -11.99 -3.04 -0.09
C THR A 59 -11.70 -3.03 1.41
N ASN A 60 -11.55 -1.84 1.98
CA ASN A 60 -11.27 -1.66 3.41
C ASN A 60 -9.96 -2.26 3.88
N LYS A 61 -9.03 -2.42 2.97
CA LYS A 61 -7.71 -2.91 3.34
C LYS A 61 -6.86 -1.82 3.96
N ILE A 62 -7.10 -0.59 3.55
CA ILE A 62 -6.41 0.56 4.12
C ILE A 62 -7.40 1.67 4.35
N GLU A 63 -6.96 2.66 5.09
CA GLU A 63 -7.76 3.84 5.36
C GLU A 63 -6.93 5.08 5.05
N ILE A 64 -7.56 6.08 4.48
CA ILE A 64 -6.87 7.34 4.18
C ILE A 64 -7.63 8.45 4.87
N ASN A 65 -6.91 9.23 5.67
CA ASN A 65 -7.50 10.31 6.43
C ASN A 65 -6.52 11.47 6.48
N ASN A 66 -6.95 12.65 6.04
CA ASN A 66 -6.11 13.84 6.02
C ASN A 66 -4.75 13.58 5.36
N HIS A 67 -4.76 12.92 4.22
CA HIS A 67 -3.56 12.55 3.48
C HIS A 67 -2.67 11.54 4.20
N LYS A 68 -3.13 11.00 5.30
CA LYS A 68 -2.38 9.97 6.03
C LYS A 68 -2.97 8.61 5.72
N ILE A 69 -2.09 7.63 5.63
CA ILE A 69 -2.48 6.28 5.27
C ILE A 69 -2.41 5.40 6.50
N TYR A 70 -3.46 4.63 6.70
CA TYR A 70 -3.52 3.68 7.82
C TYR A 70 -3.69 2.28 7.27
N PHE A 71 -2.90 1.38 7.77
CA PHE A 71 -2.92 0.00 7.29
C PHE A 71 -3.09 -0.99 8.44
#